data_7c9e691a56918216fe7b68bc8029cb61
#
_entry.id   7c9e691a56918216fe7b68bc8029cb61
#
_cell.length_a   1.000
_cell.length_b   1.000
_cell.length_c   1.000
_cell.angle_alpha   90.00
_cell.angle_beta   90.00
_cell.angle_gamma   90.00
#
_symmetry.space_group_name_H-M   'P 1'
#
loop_
_entity.id
_entity.type
_entity.pdbx_description
1 polymer ?
#
loop_
_entity_poly.entity_id
_entity_poly.type
_entity_poly.pdbx_seq_one_letter_code
_entity_poly.pdbx_strand_id
1 'polypeptide(L)'
;MNNNLIALIAATTIATSASAVIDISGTYEGTFTDGNPGAATYAQDLDLTMVGSDDETSVTILMEDLTGGSAVTANQVFIETKIEGLNFKGGNFKGQNGSGLLQAKTPVANQMELGFDIAGNGVTLGQVSGAGQVTVDASAEFAGVGITVQNATQSNRFVTAVTNFFGFGATAETQNTTVGRNTGVSANIALGEQNVVGVTGVYIDVNDATAVTQDDGVFGDISDTINGNDVVGGMVEVNSVAGKVTAKMWEKNDLNNYKGELDRGVMNYSYEKNEVTDGIFAAKMNITF
;
A
#
# COMPACT_ATOMS: atom_id res chain seq x y z
N MET A 1 10.98 6.27 23.88
CA MET A 1 12.27 6.74 23.30
C MET A 1 11.90 7.59 22.11
N ASN A 2 12.56 8.74 21.91
CA ASN A 2 12.26 9.58 20.74
C ASN A 2 12.70 8.86 19.46
N ASN A 3 11.85 8.81 18.44
CA ASN A 3 12.13 8.19 17.13
C ASN A 3 13.42 8.75 16.51
N ASN A 4 13.73 10.03 16.75
CA ASN A 4 14.97 10.67 16.31
C ASN A 4 16.23 10.07 16.94
N LEU A 5 16.12 9.53 18.16
CA LEU A 5 17.28 8.89 18.82
C LEU A 5 17.56 7.50 18.23
N ILE A 6 16.50 6.77 17.87
CA ILE A 6 16.60 5.46 17.21
C ILE A 6 17.23 5.65 15.82
N ALA A 7 16.74 6.63 15.03
CA ALA A 7 17.30 6.96 13.73
C ALA A 7 18.78 7.38 13.80
N LEU A 8 19.15 8.18 14.80
CA LEU A 8 20.53 8.61 15.00
C LEU A 8 21.44 7.45 15.40
N ILE A 9 21.00 6.58 16.30
CA ILE A 9 21.76 5.37 16.71
C ILE A 9 21.92 4.43 15.52
N ALA A 10 20.86 4.20 14.76
CA ALA A 10 20.89 3.36 13.57
C ALA A 10 21.85 3.90 12.51
N ALA A 11 21.74 5.20 12.17
CA ALA A 11 22.62 5.84 11.19
C ALA A 11 24.10 5.81 11.62
N THR A 12 24.39 5.99 12.92
CA THR A 12 25.77 5.90 13.43
C THR A 12 26.31 4.47 13.42
N THR A 13 25.45 3.47 13.63
CA THR A 13 25.89 2.06 13.61
C THR A 13 26.25 1.60 12.19
N ILE A 14 25.48 2.02 11.19
CA ILE A 14 25.77 1.71 9.78
C ILE A 14 27.00 2.46 9.26
N ALA A 15 27.16 3.74 9.62
CA ALA A 15 28.28 4.55 9.18
C ALA A 15 29.66 4.05 9.70
N THR A 16 29.69 3.14 10.65
CA THR A 16 30.94 2.53 11.18
C THR A 16 31.31 1.22 10.49
N SER A 17 30.46 0.64 9.65
CA SER A 17 30.81 -0.55 8.86
C SER A 17 31.52 -0.14 7.57
N ALA A 18 32.62 -0.83 7.24
CA ALA A 18 33.44 -0.51 6.05
C ALA A 18 32.73 -0.78 4.72
N SER A 19 31.56 -1.41 4.74
CA SER A 19 30.72 -1.77 3.59
C SER A 19 29.34 -1.10 3.58
N ALA A 20 29.06 -0.18 4.52
CA ALA A 20 27.74 0.47 4.57
C ALA A 20 27.51 1.38 3.35
N VAL A 21 26.39 1.15 2.70
CA VAL A 21 25.88 1.99 1.60
C VAL A 21 24.76 2.84 2.15
N ILE A 22 24.75 4.13 1.83
CA ILE A 22 23.64 5.03 2.10
C ILE A 22 23.03 5.42 0.76
N ASP A 23 21.76 5.07 0.58
CA ASP A 23 20.96 5.43 -0.57
C ASP A 23 19.92 6.46 -0.15
N ILE A 24 19.79 7.52 -0.93
CA ILE A 24 18.82 8.59 -0.71
C ILE A 24 18.01 8.74 -1.99
N SER A 25 16.73 8.55 -1.88
CA SER A 25 15.79 8.74 -2.98
C SER A 25 14.62 9.61 -2.52
N GLY A 26 13.90 10.17 -3.45
CA GLY A 26 12.75 10.98 -3.11
C GLY A 26 11.79 11.17 -4.27
N THR A 27 10.60 11.62 -3.94
CA THR A 27 9.56 11.96 -4.91
C THR A 27 9.02 13.34 -4.57
N TYR A 28 9.09 14.24 -5.54
CA TYR A 28 8.38 15.51 -5.49
C TYR A 28 7.10 15.38 -6.30
N GLU A 29 6.00 15.80 -5.69
CA GLU A 29 4.68 15.84 -6.29
C GLU A 29 4.11 17.24 -6.26
N GLY A 30 3.71 17.77 -7.41
CA GLY A 30 2.94 19.02 -7.53
C GLY A 30 1.61 18.72 -8.19
N THR A 31 0.50 19.02 -7.52
CA THR A 31 -0.84 18.75 -8.00
C THR A 31 -1.62 20.03 -8.19
N PHE A 32 -2.06 20.28 -9.42
CA PHE A 32 -3.05 21.31 -9.75
C PHE A 32 -4.41 20.65 -9.90
N THR A 33 -5.42 21.18 -9.23
CA THR A 33 -6.78 20.68 -9.27
C THR A 33 -7.73 21.81 -9.62
N ASP A 34 -8.57 21.60 -10.63
CA ASP A 34 -9.66 22.50 -11.01
C ASP A 34 -10.98 21.72 -10.97
N GLY A 35 -11.90 22.15 -10.12
CA GLY A 35 -13.21 21.52 -9.91
C GLY A 35 -14.30 22.57 -9.83
N ASN A 36 -15.42 22.36 -10.54
CA ASN A 36 -16.58 23.22 -10.47
C ASN A 36 -17.55 22.70 -9.39
N PRO A 37 -18.01 23.53 -8.41
CA PRO A 37 -17.93 24.99 -8.33
C PRO A 37 -16.84 25.54 -7.38
N GLY A 38 -15.62 25.10 -7.46
CA GLY A 38 -14.52 25.52 -6.59
C GLY A 38 -13.49 26.42 -7.29
N ALA A 39 -12.67 27.12 -6.52
CA ALA A 39 -11.46 27.75 -7.04
C ALA A 39 -10.40 26.69 -7.32
N ALA A 40 -9.64 26.88 -8.40
CA ALA A 40 -8.49 26.05 -8.69
C ALA A 40 -7.50 26.06 -7.51
N THR A 41 -6.95 24.91 -7.17
CA THR A 41 -6.00 24.74 -6.07
C THR A 41 -4.68 24.16 -6.58
N TYR A 42 -3.61 24.50 -5.88
CA TYR A 42 -2.31 23.88 -6.07
C TYR A 42 -1.84 23.30 -4.74
N ALA A 43 -1.45 22.05 -4.74
CA ALA A 43 -0.83 21.37 -3.63
C ALA A 43 0.54 20.84 -4.06
N GLN A 44 1.44 20.68 -3.11
CA GLN A 44 2.75 20.08 -3.35
C GLN A 44 3.10 19.17 -2.19
N ASP A 45 3.84 18.14 -2.50
CA ASP A 45 4.36 17.17 -1.55
C ASP A 45 5.79 16.77 -1.91
N LEU A 46 6.57 16.46 -0.90
CA LEU A 46 7.93 15.96 -1.04
C LEU A 46 8.13 14.82 -0.05
N ASP A 47 8.38 13.65 -0.58
CA ASP A 47 8.74 12.48 0.20
C ASP A 47 10.22 12.17 0.04
N LEU A 48 10.86 11.79 1.13
CA LEU A 48 12.26 11.36 1.13
C LEU A 48 12.37 9.99 1.80
N THR A 49 13.09 9.10 1.13
CA THR A 49 13.49 7.81 1.67
C THR A 49 15.01 7.76 1.80
N MET A 50 15.48 7.43 2.98
CA MET A 50 16.90 7.16 3.25
C MET A 50 17.05 5.72 3.69
N VAL A 51 17.89 4.97 3.01
CA VAL A 51 18.23 3.58 3.37
C VAL A 51 19.71 3.48 3.60
N GLY A 52 20.10 3.13 4.80
CA GLY A 52 21.45 2.72 5.10
C GLY A 52 21.51 1.20 5.21
N SER A 53 22.40 0.54 4.50
CA SER A 53 22.46 -0.91 4.50
C SER A 53 23.88 -1.44 4.47
N ASP A 54 24.06 -2.62 5.02
CA ASP A 54 25.17 -3.53 4.81
C ASP A 54 24.63 -4.90 4.35
N ASP A 55 25.48 -5.95 4.35
CA ASP A 55 25.11 -7.27 3.82
C ASP A 55 23.92 -7.93 4.55
N GLU A 56 23.68 -7.61 5.81
CA GLU A 56 22.69 -8.30 6.66
C GLU A 56 21.67 -7.35 7.30
N THR A 57 21.98 -6.05 7.35
CA THR A 57 21.18 -5.07 8.09
C THR A 57 20.82 -3.88 7.21
N SER A 58 19.58 -3.45 7.28
CA SER A 58 19.16 -2.17 6.70
C SER A 58 18.43 -1.32 7.73
N VAL A 59 18.58 -0.01 7.60
CA VAL A 59 17.78 0.99 8.32
C VAL A 59 17.09 1.87 7.30
N THR A 60 15.78 1.95 7.42
CA THR A 60 14.96 2.79 6.55
C THR A 60 14.35 3.93 7.33
N ILE A 61 14.42 5.13 6.78
CA ILE A 61 13.76 6.34 7.26
C ILE A 61 12.93 6.87 6.10
N LEU A 62 11.63 6.91 6.28
CA LEU A 62 10.68 7.51 5.34
C LEU A 62 10.08 8.76 5.96
N MET A 63 10.21 9.86 5.28
CA MET A 63 9.61 11.16 5.61
C MET A 63 8.64 11.51 4.49
N GLU A 64 7.40 11.73 4.84
CA GLU A 64 6.32 12.08 3.92
C GLU A 64 5.84 13.51 4.22
N ASP A 65 5.24 14.17 3.23
CA ASP A 65 4.59 15.50 3.34
C ASP A 65 5.52 16.61 3.88
N LEU A 66 6.73 16.66 3.34
CA LEU A 66 7.76 17.62 3.80
C LEU A 66 7.45 19.09 3.43
N THR A 67 6.49 19.33 2.54
CA THR A 67 6.14 20.67 2.05
C THR A 67 4.96 21.32 2.81
N GLY A 68 4.27 20.56 3.66
CA GLY A 68 3.03 21.01 4.33
C GLY A 68 3.19 22.05 5.42
N GLY A 69 4.40 22.58 5.66
CA GLY A 69 4.66 23.60 6.69
C GLY A 69 4.58 23.09 8.14
N SER A 70 4.37 21.82 8.32
CA SER A 70 4.41 21.10 9.60
C SER A 70 5.85 20.75 9.98
N ALA A 71 6.07 20.41 11.24
CA ALA A 71 7.38 19.91 11.66
C ALA A 71 7.69 18.63 10.88
N VAL A 72 8.89 18.54 10.31
CA VAL A 72 9.38 17.35 9.63
C VAL A 72 9.33 16.16 10.59
N THR A 73 8.49 15.20 10.29
CA THR A 73 8.35 13.95 11.06
C THR A 73 8.63 12.77 10.16
N ALA A 74 9.41 11.81 10.68
CA ALA A 74 9.56 10.56 9.98
C ALA A 74 8.32 9.69 10.20
N ASN A 75 7.61 9.35 9.14
CA ASN A 75 6.41 8.52 9.19
C ASN A 75 6.76 7.07 9.45
N GLN A 76 7.90 6.62 8.91
CA GLN A 76 8.44 5.30 9.20
C GLN A 76 9.92 5.40 9.56
N VAL A 77 10.34 4.69 10.60
CA VAL A 77 11.74 4.50 10.99
C VAL A 77 11.88 3.09 11.51
N PHE A 78 12.54 2.24 10.78
CA PHE A 78 12.71 0.85 11.18
C PHE A 78 14.05 0.27 10.75
N ILE A 79 14.44 -0.78 11.44
CA ILE A 79 15.58 -1.61 11.14
C ILE A 79 15.10 -3.00 10.71
N GLU A 80 15.74 -3.55 9.69
CA GLU A 80 15.61 -4.94 9.28
C GLU A 80 16.99 -5.58 9.33
N THR A 81 17.08 -6.78 9.91
CA THR A 81 18.34 -7.52 9.95
C THR A 81 18.07 -9.02 9.91
N LYS A 82 19.05 -9.74 9.38
CA LYS A 82 19.04 -11.20 9.34
C LYS A 82 20.05 -11.75 10.34
N ILE A 83 19.57 -12.51 11.31
CA ILE A 83 20.40 -13.11 12.37
C ILE A 83 20.18 -14.61 12.35
N GLU A 84 21.20 -15.39 11.98
CA GLU A 84 21.17 -16.88 11.99
C GLU A 84 19.95 -17.47 11.25
N GLY A 85 19.52 -16.86 10.15
CA GLY A 85 18.36 -17.30 9.37
C GLY A 85 17.01 -16.75 9.86
N LEU A 86 16.97 -16.00 10.96
CA LEU A 86 15.81 -15.27 11.43
C LEU A 86 15.80 -13.87 10.82
N ASN A 87 14.65 -13.43 10.32
CA ASN A 87 14.45 -12.08 9.83
C ASN A 87 13.83 -11.25 10.98
N PHE A 88 14.54 -10.24 11.42
CA PHE A 88 14.06 -9.32 12.44
C PHE A 88 13.71 -7.97 11.80
N LYS A 89 12.56 -7.41 12.17
CA LYS A 89 12.15 -6.05 11.83
C LYS A 89 11.66 -5.33 13.07
N GLY A 90 12.15 -4.12 13.32
CA GLY A 90 11.76 -3.37 14.51
C GLY A 90 11.69 -1.88 14.27
N GLY A 91 10.69 -1.22 14.82
CA GLY A 91 10.55 0.23 14.72
C GLY A 91 9.13 0.71 14.46
N ASN A 92 9.02 1.77 13.68
CA ASN A 92 7.77 2.33 13.18
C ASN A 92 7.65 2.02 11.69
N PHE A 93 6.75 1.14 11.32
CA PHE A 93 6.57 0.71 9.92
C PHE A 93 5.11 0.32 9.64
N LYS A 94 4.75 0.23 8.35
CA LYS A 94 3.43 -0.25 7.94
C LYS A 94 3.29 -1.73 8.32
N GLY A 95 2.33 -2.03 9.17
CA GLY A 95 2.03 -3.39 9.60
C GLY A 95 1.41 -4.24 8.49
N GLN A 96 1.31 -5.53 8.76
CA GLN A 96 0.71 -6.50 7.85
C GLN A 96 -0.81 -6.49 8.02
N ASN A 97 -1.54 -5.82 7.12
CA ASN A 97 -3.01 -5.75 7.15
C ASN A 97 -3.59 -6.24 5.81
N GLY A 98 -3.52 -7.54 5.58
CA GLY A 98 -3.99 -8.13 4.34
C GLY A 98 -3.16 -7.76 3.11
N SER A 99 -3.75 -7.91 1.93
CA SER A 99 -3.14 -7.50 0.65
C SER A 99 -3.26 -5.98 0.39
N GLY A 100 -4.07 -5.26 1.16
CA GLY A 100 -4.50 -3.89 0.90
C GLY A 100 -5.89 -3.81 0.24
N LEU A 101 -6.46 -4.96 -0.14
CA LEU A 101 -7.77 -5.00 -0.80
C LEU A 101 -8.92 -4.60 0.14
N LEU A 102 -8.83 -4.99 1.41
CA LEU A 102 -9.86 -4.71 2.42
C LEU A 102 -9.44 -3.71 3.50
N GLN A 103 -8.14 -3.48 3.67
CA GLN A 103 -7.66 -2.53 4.66
C GLN A 103 -6.37 -1.84 4.23
N ALA A 104 -6.36 -0.53 4.36
CA ALA A 104 -5.17 0.30 4.19
C ALA A 104 -4.07 -0.07 5.18
N LYS A 105 -2.83 -0.08 4.70
CA LYS A 105 -1.65 -0.30 5.53
C LYS A 105 -1.19 1.02 6.11
N THR A 106 -1.37 1.20 7.40
CA THR A 106 -0.93 2.40 8.11
C THR A 106 0.33 2.13 8.95
N PRO A 107 1.25 3.11 9.08
CA PRO A 107 2.38 2.96 9.99
C PRO A 107 1.91 2.81 11.44
N VAL A 108 2.47 1.83 12.13
CA VAL A 108 2.23 1.59 13.56
C VAL A 108 3.55 1.74 14.31
N ALA A 109 3.55 2.53 15.36
CA ALA A 109 4.73 2.83 16.14
C ALA A 109 5.13 1.67 17.08
N ASN A 110 6.45 1.51 17.28
CA ASN A 110 7.00 0.57 18.24
C ASN A 110 6.58 -0.88 17.98
N GLN A 111 6.61 -1.30 16.73
CA GLN A 111 6.41 -2.68 16.32
C GLN A 111 7.71 -3.47 16.34
N MET A 112 7.59 -4.76 16.51
CA MET A 112 8.66 -5.74 16.34
C MET A 112 8.09 -6.97 15.64
N GLU A 113 8.82 -7.47 14.66
CA GLU A 113 8.50 -8.71 13.95
C GLU A 113 9.73 -9.62 13.91
N LEU A 114 9.49 -10.92 14.06
CA LEU A 114 10.47 -11.98 13.91
C LEU A 114 9.94 -13.00 12.92
N GLY A 115 10.54 -13.04 11.75
CA GLY A 115 10.20 -13.95 10.67
C GLY A 115 11.15 -15.13 10.59
N PHE A 116 10.63 -16.30 10.27
CA PHE A 116 11.40 -17.53 10.02
C PHE A 116 10.68 -18.44 9.03
N ASP A 117 11.43 -19.33 8.42
CA ASP A 117 10.91 -20.29 7.47
C ASP A 117 10.86 -21.69 8.13
N ILE A 118 9.74 -22.37 7.97
CA ILE A 118 9.56 -23.77 8.39
C ILE A 118 9.23 -24.60 7.16
N ALA A 119 10.20 -25.33 6.64
CA ALA A 119 10.03 -26.22 5.51
C ALA A 119 9.40 -25.54 4.26
N GLY A 120 9.86 -24.32 3.95
CA GLY A 120 9.38 -23.54 2.81
C GLY A 120 8.12 -22.72 3.09
N ASN A 121 7.67 -22.68 4.35
CA ASN A 121 6.52 -21.86 4.75
C ASN A 121 6.97 -20.75 5.69
N GLY A 122 6.60 -19.51 5.39
CA GLY A 122 6.94 -18.36 6.20
C GLY A 122 6.07 -18.26 7.45
N VAL A 123 6.69 -17.96 8.58
CA VAL A 123 5.99 -17.64 9.83
C VAL A 123 6.58 -16.34 10.39
N THR A 124 5.74 -15.41 10.78
CA THR A 124 6.14 -14.15 11.43
C THR A 124 5.42 -14.00 12.76
N LEU A 125 6.18 -13.74 13.80
CA LEU A 125 5.68 -13.35 15.11
C LEU A 125 5.86 -11.84 15.26
N GLY A 126 4.76 -11.14 15.50
CA GLY A 126 4.77 -9.69 15.65
C GLY A 126 4.28 -9.25 17.03
N GLN A 127 4.74 -8.08 17.47
CA GLN A 127 4.26 -7.42 18.67
C GLN A 127 4.26 -5.90 18.49
N VAL A 128 3.17 -5.26 18.89
CA VAL A 128 3.09 -3.81 19.03
C VAL A 128 3.26 -3.45 20.50
N SER A 129 4.17 -2.52 20.79
CA SER A 129 4.41 -2.06 22.17
C SER A 129 3.13 -1.47 22.79
N GLY A 130 2.78 -1.93 23.97
CA GLY A 130 1.58 -1.50 24.69
C GLY A 130 0.30 -2.27 24.34
N ALA A 131 0.27 -3.03 23.26
CA ALA A 131 -0.90 -3.84 22.88
C ALA A 131 -1.02 -5.15 23.69
N GLY A 132 0.06 -5.61 24.30
CA GLY A 132 0.09 -6.80 25.18
C GLY A 132 -0.20 -8.13 24.47
N GLN A 133 -0.35 -8.11 23.14
CA GLN A 133 -0.68 -9.29 22.33
C GLN A 133 0.37 -9.54 21.26
N VAL A 134 0.68 -10.80 21.06
CA VAL A 134 1.54 -11.26 19.96
C VAL A 134 0.68 -11.58 18.77
N THR A 135 1.03 -11.04 17.60
CA THR A 135 0.43 -11.43 16.33
C THR A 135 1.17 -12.62 15.75
N VAL A 136 0.46 -13.45 15.01
CA VAL A 136 1.04 -14.58 14.27
C VAL A 136 0.57 -14.50 12.83
N ASP A 137 1.53 -14.42 11.93
CA ASP A 137 1.30 -14.47 10.49
C ASP A 137 1.93 -15.75 9.93
N ALA A 138 1.29 -16.37 8.97
CA ALA A 138 1.79 -17.56 8.31
C ALA A 138 1.50 -17.48 6.81
N SER A 139 2.45 -17.94 6.00
CA SER A 139 2.31 -18.01 4.55
C SER A 139 2.76 -19.37 4.03
N ALA A 140 2.06 -19.86 3.04
CA ALA A 140 2.38 -21.09 2.34
C ALA A 140 1.99 -20.96 0.86
N GLU A 141 2.65 -21.73 0.01
CA GLU A 141 2.27 -21.87 -1.39
C GLU A 141 1.79 -23.31 -1.68
N PHE A 142 0.65 -23.41 -2.34
CA PHE A 142 0.11 -24.69 -2.78
C PHE A 142 -0.41 -24.60 -4.22
N ALA A 143 0.14 -25.43 -5.09
CA ALA A 143 -0.26 -25.51 -6.51
C ALA A 143 -0.29 -24.17 -7.25
N GLY A 144 0.67 -23.27 -6.98
CA GLY A 144 0.74 -21.92 -7.59
C GLY A 144 -0.21 -20.89 -6.97
N VAL A 145 -0.84 -21.24 -5.85
CA VAL A 145 -1.62 -20.32 -5.03
C VAL A 145 -0.88 -20.01 -3.74
N GLY A 146 -0.47 -18.76 -3.56
CA GLY A 146 0.07 -18.27 -2.29
C GLY A 146 -1.08 -17.98 -1.33
N ILE A 147 -1.02 -18.54 -0.13
CA ILE A 147 -2.00 -18.33 0.93
C ILE A 147 -1.29 -17.68 2.10
N THR A 148 -1.83 -16.58 2.60
CA THR A 148 -1.32 -15.89 3.78
C THR A 148 -2.43 -15.71 4.80
N VAL A 149 -2.15 -16.05 6.04
CA VAL A 149 -3.00 -15.73 7.19
C VAL A 149 -2.27 -14.71 8.03
N GLN A 150 -2.88 -13.57 8.26
CA GLN A 150 -2.29 -12.51 9.06
C GLN A 150 -3.12 -12.24 10.31
N ASN A 151 -2.44 -11.85 11.38
CA ASN A 151 -3.06 -11.63 12.67
C ASN A 151 -3.87 -12.83 13.17
N ALA A 152 -3.39 -14.05 12.94
CA ALA A 152 -4.14 -15.29 13.22
C ALA A 152 -4.65 -15.41 14.66
N THR A 153 -3.95 -14.76 15.61
CA THR A 153 -4.30 -14.73 17.04
C THR A 153 -5.24 -13.60 17.43
N GLN A 154 -5.58 -12.71 16.50
CA GLN A 154 -6.39 -11.53 16.74
C GLN A 154 -7.84 -11.71 16.25
N SER A 155 -8.75 -10.89 16.78
CA SER A 155 -10.10 -10.79 16.23
C SER A 155 -10.16 -10.19 14.84
N ASN A 156 -9.30 -9.20 14.55
CA ASN A 156 -9.12 -8.65 13.22
C ASN A 156 -8.02 -9.41 12.50
N ARG A 157 -8.39 -10.46 11.79
CA ARG A 157 -7.47 -11.33 11.06
C ARG A 157 -7.81 -11.37 9.58
N PHE A 158 -6.78 -11.51 8.76
CA PHE A 158 -6.90 -11.61 7.32
C PHE A 158 -6.53 -13.01 6.83
N VAL A 159 -7.20 -13.46 5.79
CA VAL A 159 -6.79 -14.60 4.99
C VAL A 159 -6.78 -14.14 3.55
N THR A 160 -5.62 -14.21 2.93
CA THR A 160 -5.40 -13.78 1.55
C THR A 160 -4.93 -14.96 0.72
N ALA A 161 -5.51 -15.13 -0.45
CA ALA A 161 -5.07 -16.08 -1.47
C ALA A 161 -4.72 -15.31 -2.75
N VAL A 162 -3.53 -15.53 -3.28
CA VAL A 162 -3.03 -14.88 -4.50
C VAL A 162 -2.54 -15.91 -5.48
N THR A 163 -2.90 -15.76 -6.74
CA THR A 163 -2.36 -16.58 -7.82
C THR A 163 -2.01 -15.74 -9.03
N ASN A 164 -0.98 -16.17 -9.76
CA ASN A 164 -0.58 -15.63 -11.05
C ASN A 164 -0.33 -16.78 -12.01
N PHE A 165 -1.07 -16.80 -13.10
CA PHE A 165 -0.99 -17.88 -14.09
C PHE A 165 -1.20 -17.34 -15.51
N PHE A 166 -0.18 -17.44 -16.37
CA PHE A 166 -0.23 -17.00 -17.77
C PHE A 166 -0.77 -15.58 -18.01
N GLY A 167 -0.34 -14.61 -17.20
CA GLY A 167 -0.80 -13.22 -17.31
C GLY A 167 -2.19 -12.96 -16.70
N PHE A 168 -2.79 -13.97 -16.08
CA PHE A 168 -3.96 -13.83 -15.22
C PHE A 168 -3.53 -13.79 -13.76
N GLY A 169 -3.88 -12.72 -13.06
CA GLY A 169 -3.69 -12.59 -11.61
C GLY A 169 -5.04 -12.57 -10.91
N ALA A 170 -5.12 -13.18 -9.74
CA ALA A 170 -6.29 -13.07 -8.89
C ALA A 170 -5.87 -13.00 -7.42
N THR A 171 -6.59 -12.17 -6.67
CA THR A 171 -6.47 -12.04 -5.22
C THR A 171 -7.85 -12.21 -4.61
N ALA A 172 -7.95 -13.08 -3.62
CA ALA A 172 -9.13 -13.18 -2.77
C ALA A 172 -8.71 -12.93 -1.33
N GLU A 173 -9.43 -12.07 -0.63
CA GLU A 173 -9.13 -11.70 0.75
C GLU A 173 -10.37 -11.74 1.61
N THR A 174 -10.26 -12.23 2.82
CA THR A 174 -11.29 -12.10 3.84
C THR A 174 -10.69 -11.44 5.08
N GLN A 175 -11.41 -10.49 5.62
CA GLN A 175 -11.14 -9.86 6.92
C GLN A 175 -12.21 -10.30 7.90
N ASN A 176 -11.83 -10.99 8.96
CA ASN A 176 -12.75 -11.28 10.07
C ASN A 176 -12.53 -10.24 11.16
N THR A 177 -13.61 -9.66 11.64
CA THR A 177 -13.62 -8.70 12.75
C THR A 177 -14.45 -9.24 13.90
N THR A 178 -14.55 -8.50 15.01
CA THR A 178 -15.41 -8.86 16.14
C THR A 178 -16.89 -8.78 15.81
N VAL A 179 -17.28 -8.06 14.76
CA VAL A 179 -18.67 -7.76 14.42
C VAL A 179 -19.13 -8.37 13.10
N GLY A 180 -18.20 -8.87 12.28
CA GLY A 180 -18.58 -9.48 11.00
C GLY A 180 -17.38 -9.86 10.14
N ARG A 181 -17.66 -10.18 8.89
CA ARG A 181 -16.68 -10.55 7.86
C ARG A 181 -16.84 -9.65 6.65
N ASN A 182 -15.71 -9.13 6.17
CA ASN A 182 -15.61 -8.50 4.87
C ASN A 182 -14.92 -9.46 3.89
N THR A 183 -15.29 -9.39 2.63
CA THR A 183 -14.69 -10.24 1.58
C THR A 183 -14.39 -9.39 0.35
N GLY A 184 -13.19 -9.53 -0.20
CA GLY A 184 -12.78 -8.87 -1.42
C GLY A 184 -12.21 -9.87 -2.42
N VAL A 185 -12.48 -9.64 -3.69
CA VAL A 185 -11.89 -10.38 -4.81
C VAL A 185 -11.44 -9.38 -5.86
N SER A 186 -10.22 -9.51 -6.32
CA SER A 186 -9.73 -8.80 -7.51
C SER A 186 -9.21 -9.81 -8.52
N ALA A 187 -9.38 -9.52 -9.80
CA ALA A 187 -8.82 -10.31 -10.87
C ALA A 187 -8.31 -9.37 -11.96
N ASN A 188 -7.14 -9.67 -12.48
CA ASN A 188 -6.53 -8.92 -13.56
C ASN A 188 -6.00 -9.83 -14.64
N ILE A 189 -6.03 -9.36 -15.87
CA ILE A 189 -5.44 -10.01 -17.04
C ILE A 189 -4.64 -8.99 -17.84
N ALA A 190 -3.45 -9.38 -18.26
CA ALA A 190 -2.62 -8.62 -19.18
C ALA A 190 -2.69 -9.26 -20.56
N LEU A 191 -2.99 -8.45 -21.58
CA LEU A 191 -3.21 -8.88 -22.95
C LEU A 191 -2.20 -8.25 -23.90
N GLY A 192 -1.85 -8.97 -24.94
CA GLY A 192 -0.91 -8.53 -25.97
C GLY A 192 0.56 -8.76 -25.63
N GLU A 193 1.41 -8.64 -26.66
CA GLU A 193 2.86 -8.67 -26.45
C GLU A 193 3.27 -7.46 -25.60
N GLN A 194 4.10 -7.69 -24.58
CA GLN A 194 4.56 -6.67 -23.61
C GLN A 194 3.45 -6.09 -22.71
N ASN A 195 2.33 -6.80 -22.48
CA ASN A 195 1.24 -6.35 -21.61
C ASN A 195 0.65 -4.98 -22.00
N VAL A 196 0.39 -4.81 -23.30
CA VAL A 196 -0.11 -3.53 -23.86
C VAL A 196 -1.47 -3.15 -23.29
N VAL A 197 -2.32 -4.13 -22.99
CA VAL A 197 -3.65 -3.90 -22.39
C VAL A 197 -3.78 -4.68 -21.10
N GLY A 198 -4.08 -4.00 -20.02
CA GLY A 198 -4.47 -4.58 -18.73
C GLY A 198 -5.97 -4.41 -18.50
N VAL A 199 -6.63 -5.44 -18.00
CA VAL A 199 -8.03 -5.37 -17.56
C VAL A 199 -8.10 -5.92 -16.14
N THR A 200 -8.72 -5.16 -15.24
CA THR A 200 -8.88 -5.53 -13.84
C THR A 200 -10.33 -5.38 -13.43
N GLY A 201 -10.84 -6.35 -12.67
CA GLY A 201 -12.15 -6.31 -12.02
C GLY A 201 -11.99 -6.47 -10.51
N VAL A 202 -12.85 -5.82 -9.73
CA VAL A 202 -12.90 -5.91 -8.27
C VAL A 202 -14.33 -6.00 -7.79
N TYR A 203 -14.52 -6.84 -6.78
CA TYR A 203 -15.74 -6.90 -5.98
C TYR A 203 -15.35 -6.93 -4.50
N ILE A 204 -16.02 -6.11 -3.68
CA ILE A 204 -15.85 -6.07 -2.22
C ILE A 204 -17.22 -6.09 -1.59
N ASP A 205 -17.43 -7.06 -0.70
CA ASP A 205 -18.60 -7.21 0.15
C ASP A 205 -18.22 -6.75 1.56
N VAL A 206 -18.84 -5.67 2.01
CA VAL A 206 -18.57 -5.06 3.32
C VAL A 206 -19.74 -5.30 4.25
N ASN A 207 -19.47 -5.93 5.38
CA ASN A 207 -20.49 -6.14 6.40
C ASN A 207 -21.02 -4.82 6.98
N ASP A 208 -22.33 -4.70 7.13
CA ASP A 208 -23.03 -3.48 7.59
C ASP A 208 -22.51 -2.88 8.91
N ALA A 209 -21.91 -3.69 9.76
CA ALA A 209 -21.37 -3.26 11.05
C ALA A 209 -19.89 -2.87 11.00
N THR A 210 -19.25 -2.92 9.82
CA THR A 210 -17.84 -2.63 9.65
C THR A 210 -17.60 -1.52 8.64
N ALA A 211 -16.41 -0.93 8.69
CA ALA A 211 -15.92 -0.03 7.67
C ALA A 211 -14.63 -0.60 7.08
N VAL A 212 -14.47 -0.45 5.79
CA VAL A 212 -13.26 -0.81 5.05
C VAL A 212 -12.62 0.45 4.50
N THR A 213 -11.33 0.62 4.73
CA THR A 213 -10.53 1.70 4.15
C THR A 213 -9.48 1.07 3.27
N GLN A 214 -9.59 1.23 1.98
CA GLN A 214 -8.57 0.75 1.04
C GLN A 214 -7.38 1.69 0.95
N ASP A 215 -6.21 1.12 0.78
CA ASP A 215 -4.99 1.82 0.44
C ASP A 215 -4.51 1.31 -0.91
N ASP A 216 -4.33 2.21 -1.87
CA ASP A 216 -3.83 1.89 -3.21
C ASP A 216 -4.45 0.63 -3.83
N GLY A 217 -5.70 0.38 -3.50
CA GLY A 217 -6.45 -0.71 -4.08
C GLY A 217 -6.44 -0.62 -5.60
N VAL A 218 -6.98 -1.61 -6.26
CA VAL A 218 -7.04 -1.72 -7.72
C VAL A 218 -7.50 -0.43 -8.40
N PHE A 219 -8.18 0.45 -7.70
CA PHE A 219 -8.64 1.74 -8.19
C PHE A 219 -7.82 2.94 -7.69
N GLY A 220 -6.83 2.75 -6.84
CA GLY A 220 -5.84 3.75 -6.44
C GLY A 220 -6.35 4.92 -5.60
N ASP A 221 -7.63 5.22 -5.62
CA ASP A 221 -8.21 6.41 -4.99
C ASP A 221 -9.48 6.13 -4.19
N ILE A 222 -9.83 4.87 -3.94
CA ILE A 222 -10.90 4.55 -3.01
C ILE A 222 -10.34 4.59 -1.59
N SER A 223 -9.74 5.71 -1.21
CA SER A 223 -9.30 5.97 0.17
C SER A 223 -10.48 6.23 1.11
N ASP A 224 -11.67 6.35 0.54
CA ASP A 224 -12.88 6.58 1.31
C ASP A 224 -13.30 5.33 2.08
N THR A 225 -13.75 5.56 3.27
CA THR A 225 -14.36 4.53 4.10
C THR A 225 -15.63 3.99 3.43
N ILE A 226 -15.67 2.68 3.20
CA ILE A 226 -16.84 1.96 2.71
C ILE A 226 -17.59 1.43 3.92
N ASN A 227 -18.82 1.87 4.13
CA ASN A 227 -19.63 1.47 5.27
C ASN A 227 -20.83 0.64 4.76
N GLY A 228 -20.82 -0.66 5.03
CA GLY A 228 -21.99 -1.51 4.86
C GLY A 228 -22.55 -1.64 3.44
N ASN A 229 -21.79 -1.27 2.41
CA ASN A 229 -22.20 -1.37 1.01
C ASN A 229 -21.13 -2.11 0.20
N ASP A 230 -21.58 -2.83 -0.80
CA ASP A 230 -20.70 -3.49 -1.73
C ASP A 230 -20.03 -2.47 -2.68
N VAL A 231 -18.85 -2.81 -3.13
CA VAL A 231 -18.14 -2.10 -4.20
C VAL A 231 -17.90 -3.07 -5.34
N VAL A 232 -18.31 -2.69 -6.52
CA VAL A 232 -17.99 -3.39 -7.76
C VAL A 232 -17.38 -2.43 -8.76
N GLY A 233 -16.32 -2.85 -9.45
CA GLY A 233 -15.72 -1.97 -10.43
C GLY A 233 -14.77 -2.66 -11.38
N GLY A 234 -14.33 -1.91 -12.37
CA GLY A 234 -13.39 -2.37 -13.38
C GLY A 234 -12.45 -1.26 -13.85
N MET A 235 -11.30 -1.68 -14.33
CA MET A 235 -10.26 -0.82 -14.85
C MET A 235 -9.70 -1.41 -16.14
N VAL A 236 -9.46 -0.55 -17.11
CA VAL A 236 -8.72 -0.88 -18.33
C VAL A 236 -7.52 0.04 -18.42
N GLU A 237 -6.36 -0.55 -18.62
CA GLU A 237 -5.09 0.16 -18.83
C GLU A 237 -4.59 -0.14 -20.24
N VAL A 238 -4.10 0.88 -20.93
CA VAL A 238 -3.46 0.74 -22.24
C VAL A 238 -2.10 1.41 -22.20
N ASN A 239 -1.05 0.61 -22.38
CA ASN A 239 0.32 1.09 -22.48
C ASN A 239 0.65 1.41 -23.95
N SER A 240 1.18 2.58 -24.20
CA SER A 240 1.60 3.02 -25.53
C SER A 240 2.90 3.81 -25.47
N VAL A 241 3.51 4.06 -26.61
CA VAL A 241 4.69 4.95 -26.73
C VAL A 241 4.40 6.39 -26.29
N ALA A 242 3.14 6.78 -26.27
CA ALA A 242 2.71 8.12 -25.87
C ALA A 242 2.41 8.23 -24.36
N GLY A 243 2.46 7.12 -23.62
CA GLY A 243 2.13 7.02 -22.20
C GLY A 243 1.12 5.92 -21.89
N LYS A 244 0.76 5.80 -20.64
CA LYS A 244 -0.26 4.88 -20.14
C LYS A 244 -1.61 5.61 -19.99
N VAL A 245 -2.65 5.05 -20.58
CA VAL A 245 -4.02 5.52 -20.42
C VAL A 245 -4.75 4.53 -19.52
N THR A 246 -5.42 5.02 -18.49
CA THR A 246 -6.23 4.22 -17.58
C THR A 246 -7.66 4.76 -17.57
N ALA A 247 -8.62 3.88 -17.67
CA ALA A 247 -10.04 4.18 -17.49
C ALA A 247 -10.59 3.29 -16.39
N LYS A 248 -11.22 3.89 -15.39
CA LYS A 248 -11.79 3.23 -14.22
C LYS A 248 -13.28 3.55 -14.11
N MET A 249 -14.06 2.55 -13.69
CA MET A 249 -15.46 2.72 -13.32
C MET A 249 -15.73 1.86 -12.10
N TRP A 250 -16.40 2.43 -11.11
CA TRP A 250 -16.81 1.67 -9.92
C TRP A 250 -18.12 2.21 -9.36
N GLU A 251 -18.91 1.32 -8.81
CA GLU A 251 -20.12 1.62 -8.05
C GLU A 251 -19.78 1.55 -6.56
N LYS A 252 -20.14 2.59 -5.82
CA LYS A 252 -19.97 2.71 -4.38
C LYS A 252 -21.15 3.51 -3.82
N ASN A 253 -21.80 3.01 -2.79
CA ASN A 253 -22.98 3.64 -2.18
C ASN A 253 -24.08 3.98 -3.20
N ASP A 254 -24.38 3.06 -4.11
CA ASP A 254 -25.34 3.22 -5.21
C ASP A 254 -25.01 4.37 -6.18
N LEU A 255 -23.77 4.84 -6.22
CA LEU A 255 -23.31 5.88 -7.12
C LEU A 255 -22.21 5.33 -8.04
N ASN A 256 -22.39 5.56 -9.35
CA ASN A 256 -21.35 5.27 -10.32
C ASN A 256 -20.29 6.38 -10.34
N ASN A 257 -19.05 5.98 -10.24
CA ASN A 257 -17.87 6.83 -10.30
C ASN A 257 -17.06 6.48 -11.53
N TYR A 258 -16.47 7.47 -12.17
CA TYR A 258 -15.68 7.34 -13.39
C TYR A 258 -14.39 8.12 -13.24
N LYS A 259 -13.26 7.53 -13.64
CA LYS A 259 -11.97 8.22 -13.68
C LYS A 259 -11.22 7.85 -14.96
N GLY A 260 -10.68 8.85 -15.62
CA GLY A 260 -9.73 8.70 -16.71
C GLY A 260 -8.39 9.29 -16.33
N GLU A 261 -7.30 8.60 -16.65
CA GLU A 261 -5.94 9.04 -16.35
C GLU A 261 -5.07 8.89 -17.59
N LEU A 262 -4.16 9.84 -17.78
CA LEU A 262 -3.09 9.80 -18.78
C LEU A 262 -1.77 10.04 -18.07
N ASP A 263 -0.96 9.00 -17.95
CA ASP A 263 0.39 9.07 -17.42
C ASP A 263 1.41 9.19 -18.54
N ARG A 264 2.21 10.24 -18.49
CA ARG A 264 3.33 10.55 -19.41
C ARG A 264 4.67 10.63 -18.69
N GLY A 265 4.87 9.77 -17.71
CA GLY A 265 6.07 9.75 -16.87
C GLY A 265 6.05 10.87 -15.82
N VAL A 266 6.72 11.99 -16.10
CA VAL A 266 6.76 13.11 -15.14
C VAL A 266 5.39 13.75 -14.91
N MET A 267 4.51 13.72 -15.92
CA MET A 267 3.18 14.33 -15.86
C MET A 267 2.08 13.29 -15.87
N ASN A 268 1.17 13.38 -14.92
CA ASN A 268 -0.08 12.63 -14.88
C ASN A 268 -1.25 13.60 -14.97
N TYR A 269 -2.23 13.28 -15.79
CA TYR A 269 -3.47 14.04 -15.94
C TYR A 269 -4.63 13.14 -15.58
N SER A 270 -5.56 13.62 -14.76
CA SER A 270 -6.75 12.86 -14.40
C SER A 270 -8.02 13.69 -14.52
N TYR A 271 -9.10 13.01 -14.83
CA TYR A 271 -10.44 13.55 -14.76
C TYR A 271 -11.34 12.55 -14.04
N GLU A 272 -11.98 13.00 -12.98
CA GLU A 272 -12.87 12.19 -12.15
C GLU A 272 -14.26 12.82 -12.08
N LYS A 273 -15.28 11.99 -12.12
CA LYS A 273 -16.68 12.40 -12.05
C LYS A 273 -17.52 11.28 -11.44
N ASN A 274 -18.57 11.64 -10.71
CA ASN A 274 -19.67 10.74 -10.37
C ASN A 274 -21.01 11.26 -10.91
N GLU A 275 -22.12 10.54 -10.66
CA GLU A 275 -23.45 10.90 -11.17
C GLU A 275 -24.03 12.16 -10.55
N VAL A 276 -23.52 12.59 -9.39
CA VAL A 276 -24.08 13.69 -8.58
C VAL A 276 -23.21 14.94 -8.64
N THR A 277 -21.88 14.77 -8.81
CA THR A 277 -20.91 15.88 -8.78
C THR A 277 -20.44 16.25 -10.18
N ASP A 278 -20.13 17.53 -10.37
CA ASP A 278 -19.39 17.99 -11.53
C ASP A 278 -17.98 17.36 -11.56
N GLY A 279 -17.43 17.22 -12.76
CA GLY A 279 -16.13 16.60 -12.95
C GLY A 279 -14.99 17.43 -12.36
N ILE A 280 -14.00 16.75 -11.82
CA ILE A 280 -12.77 17.33 -11.29
C ILE A 280 -11.62 16.98 -12.25
N PHE A 281 -10.90 17.98 -12.71
CA PHE A 281 -9.65 17.80 -13.44
C PHE A 281 -8.45 18.02 -12.54
N ALA A 282 -7.45 17.16 -12.61
CA ALA A 282 -6.17 17.34 -11.95
C ALA A 282 -5.00 17.11 -12.91
N ALA A 283 -3.95 17.90 -12.74
CA ALA A 283 -2.66 17.67 -13.36
C ALA A 283 -1.60 17.55 -12.27
N LYS A 284 -0.91 16.43 -12.26
CA LYS A 284 0.06 16.05 -11.24
C LYS A 284 1.44 15.91 -11.88
N MET A 285 2.44 16.51 -11.29
CA MET A 285 3.84 16.36 -11.68
C MET A 285 4.56 15.51 -10.64
N ASN A 286 5.19 14.44 -11.08
CA ASN A 286 5.99 13.55 -10.24
C ASN A 286 7.45 13.58 -10.69
N ILE A 287 8.37 13.90 -9.80
CA ILE A 287 9.82 13.84 -10.04
C ILE A 287 10.42 12.91 -8.98
N THR A 288 11.01 11.82 -9.44
CA THR A 288 11.78 10.89 -8.59
C THR A 288 13.26 11.15 -8.80
N PHE A 289 14.06 11.17 -7.73
CA PHE A 289 15.51 11.42 -7.74
C PHE A 289 16.23 10.53 -6.73
#